data_0f7c62fa72d956c9fad5e2de16102228
#
_entry.id   0f7c62fa72d956c9fad5e2de16102228
#
_cell.length_a   1.000
_cell.length_b   1.000
_cell.length_c   1.000
_cell.angle_alpha   90.00
_cell.angle_beta   90.00
_cell.angle_gamma   90.00
#
_symmetry.space_group_name_H-M   'P 1'
#
loop_
_entity.id
_entity.type
_entity.pdbx_description
1 polymer ?
#
loop_
_entity_poly.entity_id
_entity_poly.type
_entity_poly.pdbx_seq_one_letter_code
_entity_poly.pdbx_strand_id
1 'polypeptide(L)'
;MTSKSRFVSPDGFEIEFLAKLNKEGLSCVRLGSSGVFAESLSYVDIFGSNYIELIRDGIKIKVASPSAFAIQKILINERRGAKAEKDAQAIDYVLLFVGASYKSRDEFYELFDKLPRKWKKAVEEYAKRRGIQLPQRNG
;
A
#
# COMPACT_ATOMS: atom_id res chain seq x y z
N MET A 1 14.11 16.83 16.08
CA MET A 1 13.34 15.70 15.53
C MET A 1 13.20 15.91 14.03
N THR A 2 13.65 14.98 13.22
CA THR A 2 13.58 15.08 11.76
C THR A 2 12.18 14.69 11.31
N SER A 3 11.51 15.57 10.57
CA SER A 3 10.21 15.29 9.97
C SER A 3 10.35 14.93 8.50
N LYS A 4 9.38 14.18 7.97
CA LYS A 4 9.32 13.87 6.54
C LYS A 4 9.18 15.14 5.69
N SER A 5 9.79 15.13 4.51
CA SER A 5 9.60 16.19 3.54
C SER A 5 8.21 16.09 2.89
N ARG A 6 7.58 17.22 2.74
CA ARG A 6 6.26 17.35 2.13
C ARG A 6 6.29 18.48 1.12
N PHE A 7 5.87 18.16 -0.09
CA PHE A 7 5.78 19.12 -1.18
C PHE A 7 4.31 19.33 -1.52
N VAL A 8 3.90 20.57 -1.57
CA VAL A 8 2.52 20.95 -1.87
C VAL A 8 2.49 21.88 -3.04
N SER A 9 1.74 21.52 -4.09
CA SER A 9 1.51 22.41 -5.24
C SER A 9 0.55 23.55 -4.88
N PRO A 10 0.49 24.62 -5.69
CA PRO A 10 -0.44 25.74 -5.44
C PRO A 10 -1.91 25.34 -5.39
N ASP A 11 -2.30 24.27 -6.09
CA ASP A 11 -3.68 23.73 -6.10
C ASP A 11 -3.92 22.67 -5.00
N GLY A 12 -2.96 22.51 -4.08
CA GLY A 12 -3.10 21.63 -2.92
C GLY A 12 -2.75 20.17 -3.14
N PHE A 13 -2.16 19.82 -4.29
CA PHE A 13 -1.65 18.45 -4.52
C PHE A 13 -0.39 18.23 -3.66
N GLU A 14 -0.39 17.10 -2.93
CA GLU A 14 0.69 16.78 -2.00
C GLU A 14 1.53 15.61 -2.51
N ILE A 15 2.85 15.76 -2.38
CA ILE A 15 3.83 14.69 -2.65
C ILE A 15 4.61 14.43 -1.38
N GLU A 16 4.61 13.18 -0.95
CA GLU A 16 5.43 12.67 0.15
C GLU A 16 6.25 11.49 -0.36
N PHE A 17 7.42 11.28 0.25
CA PHE A 17 8.28 10.15 -0.09
C PHE A 17 8.17 9.09 0.99
N LEU A 18 8.13 7.83 0.56
CA LEU A 18 8.07 6.67 1.44
C LEU A 18 9.33 5.83 1.27
N ALA A 19 9.81 5.28 2.36
CA ALA A 19 10.93 4.35 2.36
C ALA A 19 10.58 3.13 3.21
N LYS A 20 11.27 2.03 2.96
CA LYS A 20 11.17 0.85 3.79
C LYS A 20 11.64 1.15 5.21
N LEU A 21 10.87 0.69 6.19
CA LEU A 21 11.28 0.76 7.59
C LEU A 21 12.61 0.00 7.76
N ASN A 22 13.63 0.70 8.23
CA ASN A 22 14.94 0.11 8.49
C ASN A 22 14.99 -0.63 9.83
N LYS A 23 16.09 -1.35 10.05
CA LYS A 23 16.30 -2.11 11.30
C LYS A 23 16.41 -1.22 12.54
N GLU A 24 16.76 0.05 12.37
CA GLU A 24 16.90 1.03 13.45
C GLU A 24 15.55 1.60 13.89
N GLY A 25 14.47 1.34 13.14
CA GLY A 25 13.13 1.81 13.45
C GLY A 25 12.94 3.32 13.33
N LEU A 26 13.79 4.01 12.56
CA LEU A 26 13.68 5.44 12.34
C LEU A 26 12.38 5.79 11.60
N SER A 27 11.67 6.78 12.08
CA SER A 27 10.41 7.24 11.46
C SER A 27 10.62 7.97 10.15
N CYS A 28 11.80 8.55 9.94
CA CYS A 28 12.18 9.24 8.71
C CYS A 28 13.59 8.85 8.27
N VAL A 29 13.79 8.76 6.96
CA VAL A 29 15.08 8.40 6.34
C VAL A 29 15.45 9.46 5.31
N ARG A 30 16.69 9.92 5.34
CA ARG A 30 17.22 10.83 4.34
C ARG A 30 17.45 10.08 3.01
N LEU A 31 16.96 10.64 1.93
CA LEU A 31 17.15 10.08 0.58
C LEU A 31 18.45 10.61 -0.04
N GLY A 32 19.52 9.83 0.14
CA GLY A 32 20.84 10.18 -0.40
C GLY A 32 21.31 11.58 0.06
N SER A 33 21.86 12.37 -0.86
CA SER A 33 22.32 13.74 -0.63
C SER A 33 21.30 14.82 -0.99
N SER A 34 20.07 14.43 -1.35
CA SER A 34 19.02 15.34 -1.85
C SER A 34 18.47 16.34 -0.82
N GLY A 35 18.69 16.10 0.48
CA GLY A 35 18.02 16.86 1.54
C GLY A 35 16.57 16.49 1.75
N VAL A 36 16.04 15.54 0.99
CA VAL A 36 14.66 15.04 1.11
C VAL A 36 14.61 13.92 2.13
N PHE A 37 13.59 13.94 2.98
CA PHE A 37 13.32 12.90 3.99
C PHE A 37 12.05 12.14 3.65
N ALA A 38 12.18 10.82 3.58
CA ALA A 38 11.06 9.90 3.36
C ALA A 38 10.50 9.41 4.70
N GLU A 39 9.19 9.25 4.78
CA GLU A 39 8.55 8.55 5.89
C GLU A 39 8.84 7.05 5.78
N SER A 40 9.29 6.45 6.88
CA SER A 40 9.51 4.99 6.92
C SER A 40 8.19 4.27 7.16
N LEU A 41 7.83 3.36 6.28
CA LEU A 41 6.66 2.52 6.41
C LEU A 41 6.98 1.04 6.30
N SER A 42 6.24 0.24 7.07
CA SER A 42 6.29 -1.21 6.97
C SER A 42 5.61 -1.70 5.68
N TYR A 43 6.08 -2.85 5.20
CA TYR A 43 5.48 -3.56 4.04
C TYR A 43 5.55 -2.81 2.70
N VAL A 44 6.36 -1.78 2.58
CA VAL A 44 6.57 -1.03 1.33
C VAL A 44 7.18 -1.90 0.22
N ASP A 45 7.88 -2.97 0.59
CA ASP A 45 8.46 -3.96 -0.35
C ASP A 45 7.41 -4.58 -1.29
N ILE A 46 6.16 -4.68 -0.84
CA ILE A 46 5.06 -5.21 -1.65
C ILE A 46 4.89 -4.42 -2.96
N PHE A 47 5.19 -3.14 -2.94
CA PHE A 47 5.07 -2.28 -4.13
C PHE A 47 6.17 -2.50 -5.17
N GLY A 48 7.34 -3.02 -4.75
CA GLY A 48 8.53 -3.09 -5.60
C GLY A 48 8.37 -3.93 -6.86
N SER A 49 7.55 -4.99 -6.82
CA SER A 49 7.28 -5.90 -7.95
C SER A 49 5.80 -5.94 -8.35
N ASN A 50 4.93 -5.21 -7.65
CA ASN A 50 3.48 -5.24 -7.84
C ASN A 50 2.97 -3.84 -8.17
N TYR A 51 3.28 -3.38 -9.37
CA TYR A 51 2.93 -2.05 -9.85
C TYR A 51 2.30 -2.13 -11.24
N ILE A 52 1.58 -1.08 -11.59
CA ILE A 52 1.06 -0.83 -12.94
C ILE A 52 1.86 0.33 -13.54
N GLU A 53 2.30 0.21 -14.78
CA GLU A 53 2.87 1.33 -15.50
C GLU A 53 1.78 2.14 -16.19
N LEU A 54 1.75 3.42 -15.93
CA LEU A 54 0.89 4.38 -16.60
C LEU A 54 1.77 5.34 -17.41
N ILE A 55 1.31 5.69 -18.60
CA ILE A 55 1.94 6.71 -19.44
C ILE A 55 0.97 7.87 -19.56
N ARG A 56 1.41 9.04 -19.14
CA ARG A 56 0.67 10.28 -19.29
C ARG A 56 1.60 11.39 -19.75
N ASP A 57 1.23 12.08 -20.83
CA ASP A 57 2.03 13.17 -21.43
C ASP A 57 3.50 12.76 -21.68
N GLY A 58 3.72 11.51 -22.15
CA GLY A 58 5.04 10.95 -22.41
C GLY A 58 5.85 10.53 -21.17
N ILE A 59 5.29 10.70 -19.98
CA ILE A 59 5.94 10.34 -18.72
C ILE A 59 5.44 8.96 -18.27
N LYS A 60 6.39 8.05 -18.01
CA LYS A 60 6.09 6.74 -17.39
C LYS A 60 6.05 6.87 -15.89
N ILE A 61 4.94 6.42 -15.29
CA ILE A 61 4.75 6.41 -13.84
C ILE A 61 4.42 4.99 -13.41
N LYS A 62 5.11 4.51 -12.37
CA LYS A 62 4.77 3.26 -11.70
C LYS A 62 3.87 3.56 -10.52
N VAL A 63 2.68 2.97 -10.50
CA VAL A 63 1.74 3.07 -9.38
C VAL A 63 1.50 1.70 -8.77
N ALA A 64 1.26 1.63 -7.47
CA ALA A 64 0.93 0.37 -6.81
C ALA A 64 -0.26 -0.31 -7.50
N SER A 65 -0.18 -1.63 -7.71
CA SER A 65 -1.35 -2.37 -8.15
C SER A 65 -2.47 -2.28 -7.10
N PRO A 66 -3.74 -2.37 -7.49
CA PRO A 66 -4.84 -2.35 -6.53
C PRO A 66 -4.69 -3.40 -5.43
N SER A 67 -4.27 -4.61 -5.78
CA SER A 67 -4.03 -5.68 -4.82
C SER A 67 -2.90 -5.36 -3.85
N ALA A 68 -1.77 -4.84 -4.33
CA ALA A 68 -0.66 -4.43 -3.48
C ALA A 68 -1.05 -3.28 -2.54
N PHE A 69 -1.78 -2.31 -3.04
CA PHE A 69 -2.32 -1.21 -2.24
C PHE A 69 -3.20 -1.73 -1.10
N ALA A 70 -4.20 -2.58 -1.42
CA ALA A 70 -5.12 -3.11 -0.42
C ALA A 70 -4.39 -3.94 0.64
N ILE A 71 -3.52 -4.85 0.24
CA ILE A 71 -2.77 -5.72 1.17
C ILE A 71 -1.87 -4.90 2.09
N GLN A 72 -1.10 -3.95 1.54
CA GLN A 72 -0.23 -3.10 2.35
C GLN A 72 -1.04 -2.28 3.37
N LYS A 73 -2.15 -1.68 2.94
CA LYS A 73 -3.03 -0.91 3.83
C LYS A 73 -3.65 -1.77 4.93
N ILE A 74 -4.05 -2.99 4.61
CA ILE A 74 -4.54 -3.95 5.61
C ILE A 74 -3.46 -4.24 6.66
N LEU A 75 -2.24 -4.52 6.21
CA LEU A 75 -1.14 -4.89 7.11
C LEU A 75 -0.72 -3.78 8.06
N ILE A 76 -0.88 -2.52 7.68
CA ILE A 76 -0.54 -1.37 8.53
C ILE A 76 -1.73 -0.78 9.29
N ASN A 77 -2.97 -1.23 9.01
CA ASN A 77 -4.19 -0.58 9.49
C ASN A 77 -4.22 -0.36 11.00
N GLU A 78 -3.84 -1.36 11.80
CA GLU A 78 -3.83 -1.26 13.27
C GLU A 78 -2.89 -0.17 13.81
N ARG A 79 -1.88 0.23 13.01
CA ARG A 79 -0.89 1.22 13.40
C ARG A 79 -1.24 2.64 12.94
N ARG A 80 -2.38 2.79 12.25
CA ARG A 80 -2.74 4.06 11.60
C ARG A 80 -3.48 5.04 12.51
N GLY A 81 -3.90 4.61 13.70
CA GLY A 81 -4.63 5.48 14.63
C GLY A 81 -5.85 6.14 14.01
N ALA A 82 -5.92 7.47 14.01
CA ALA A 82 -7.04 8.22 13.45
C ALA A 82 -7.25 8.03 11.93
N LYS A 83 -6.22 7.59 11.20
CA LYS A 83 -6.32 7.31 9.76
C LYS A 83 -6.88 5.92 9.45
N ALA A 84 -7.02 5.05 10.47
CA ALA A 84 -7.41 3.66 10.26
C ALA A 84 -8.79 3.52 9.59
N GLU A 85 -9.78 4.32 9.97
CA GLU A 85 -11.12 4.26 9.37
C GLU A 85 -11.14 4.77 7.92
N LYS A 86 -10.43 5.83 7.62
CA LYS A 86 -10.27 6.31 6.24
C LYS A 86 -9.58 5.27 5.36
N ASP A 87 -8.53 4.65 5.87
CA ASP A 87 -7.83 3.57 5.17
C ASP A 87 -8.75 2.35 4.99
N ALA A 88 -9.59 2.02 5.98
CA ALA A 88 -10.55 0.92 5.89
C ALA A 88 -11.57 1.13 4.76
N GLN A 89 -12.10 2.33 4.60
CA GLN A 89 -13.00 2.67 3.50
C GLN A 89 -12.30 2.52 2.13
N ALA A 90 -11.06 2.96 2.02
CA ALA A 90 -10.26 2.80 0.81
C ALA A 90 -9.99 1.32 0.50
N ILE A 91 -9.69 0.51 1.51
CA ILE A 91 -9.50 -0.94 1.38
C ILE A 91 -10.77 -1.60 0.85
N ASP A 92 -11.91 -1.32 1.45
CA ASP A 92 -13.21 -1.88 1.04
C ASP A 92 -13.49 -1.58 -0.43
N TYR A 93 -13.25 -0.34 -0.84
CA TYR A 93 -13.46 0.10 -2.22
C TYR A 93 -12.54 -0.64 -3.21
N VAL A 94 -11.26 -0.74 -2.88
CA VAL A 94 -10.28 -1.42 -3.73
C VAL A 94 -10.56 -2.92 -3.80
N LEU A 95 -10.95 -3.57 -2.71
CA LEU A 95 -11.31 -4.99 -2.70
C LEU A 95 -12.55 -5.28 -3.56
N LEU A 96 -13.54 -4.39 -3.57
CA LEU A 96 -14.67 -4.50 -4.49
C LEU A 96 -14.21 -4.43 -5.95
N PHE A 97 -13.35 -3.49 -6.27
CA PHE A 97 -12.77 -3.38 -7.61
C PHE A 97 -11.98 -4.64 -8.01
N VAL A 98 -11.13 -5.13 -7.13
CA VAL A 98 -10.35 -6.36 -7.36
C VAL A 98 -11.26 -7.57 -7.55
N GLY A 99 -12.34 -7.67 -6.77
CA GLY A 99 -13.31 -8.77 -6.88
C GLY A 99 -14.16 -8.76 -8.15
N ALA A 100 -14.20 -7.64 -8.86
CA ALA A 100 -15.12 -7.44 -9.99
C ALA A 100 -14.71 -8.18 -11.28
N SER A 101 -13.44 -8.57 -11.44
CA SER A 101 -12.99 -9.25 -12.65
C SER A 101 -12.14 -10.48 -12.36
N TYR A 102 -12.16 -11.43 -13.27
CA TYR A 102 -11.35 -12.64 -13.23
C TYR A 102 -9.86 -12.31 -13.11
N LYS A 103 -9.38 -11.42 -13.98
CA LYS A 103 -7.98 -10.99 -14.03
C LYS A 103 -7.53 -10.37 -12.71
N SER A 104 -8.30 -9.45 -12.16
CA SER A 104 -7.95 -8.78 -10.90
C SER A 104 -7.91 -9.74 -9.72
N ARG A 105 -8.80 -10.74 -9.69
CA ARG A 105 -8.79 -11.78 -8.65
C ARG A 105 -7.55 -12.67 -8.76
N ASP A 106 -7.17 -13.07 -9.97
CA ASP A 106 -5.94 -13.83 -10.19
C ASP A 106 -4.70 -13.04 -9.74
N GLU A 107 -4.59 -11.79 -10.13
CA GLU A 107 -3.49 -10.90 -9.71
C GLU A 107 -3.42 -10.76 -8.18
N PHE A 108 -4.58 -10.66 -7.52
CA PHE A 108 -4.63 -10.62 -6.06
C PHE A 108 -4.03 -11.89 -5.44
N TYR A 109 -4.42 -13.06 -5.92
CA TYR A 109 -3.95 -14.32 -5.35
C TYR A 109 -2.53 -14.68 -5.77
N GLU A 110 -2.05 -14.24 -6.93
CA GLU A 110 -0.64 -14.33 -7.27
C GLU A 110 0.24 -13.60 -6.27
N LEU A 111 -0.19 -12.43 -5.82
CA LEU A 111 0.51 -11.68 -4.78
C LEU A 111 0.28 -12.32 -3.39
N PHE A 112 -0.97 -12.55 -3.02
CA PHE A 112 -1.35 -13.05 -1.69
C PHE A 112 -0.67 -14.38 -1.37
N ASP A 113 -0.65 -15.31 -2.31
CA ASP A 113 -0.08 -16.63 -2.11
C ASP A 113 1.44 -16.63 -1.89
N LYS A 114 2.13 -15.61 -2.39
CA LYS A 114 3.58 -15.38 -2.18
C LYS A 114 3.90 -14.71 -0.85
N LEU A 115 2.92 -14.18 -0.14
CA LEU A 115 3.16 -13.51 1.14
C LEU A 115 3.64 -14.49 2.20
N PRO A 116 4.48 -14.04 3.16
CA PRO A 116 4.79 -14.83 4.34
C PRO A 116 3.52 -15.25 5.07
N ARG A 117 3.53 -16.45 5.64
CA ARG A 117 2.37 -17.01 6.36
C ARG A 117 1.77 -16.04 7.40
N LYS A 118 2.63 -15.35 8.13
CA LYS A 118 2.22 -14.37 9.14
C LYS A 118 1.39 -13.23 8.52
N TRP A 119 1.78 -12.77 7.33
CA TRP A 119 1.07 -11.69 6.65
C TRP A 119 -0.25 -12.16 6.05
N LYS A 120 -0.29 -13.36 5.46
CA LYS A 120 -1.54 -13.96 5.00
C LYS A 120 -2.56 -14.02 6.11
N LYS A 121 -2.14 -14.55 7.28
CA LYS A 121 -2.98 -14.65 8.47
C LYS A 121 -3.50 -13.28 8.91
N ALA A 122 -2.64 -12.26 8.90
CA ALA A 122 -3.04 -10.90 9.28
C ALA A 122 -4.10 -10.33 8.32
N VAL A 123 -3.98 -10.58 7.02
CA VAL A 123 -4.98 -10.17 6.02
C VAL A 123 -6.32 -10.88 6.25
N GLU A 124 -6.29 -12.18 6.48
CA GLU A 124 -7.50 -12.99 6.75
C GLU A 124 -8.19 -12.57 8.05
N GLU A 125 -7.41 -12.31 9.11
CA GLU A 125 -7.94 -11.83 10.39
C GLU A 125 -8.56 -10.44 10.27
N TYR A 126 -7.95 -9.54 9.49
CA TYR A 126 -8.53 -8.23 9.20
C TYR A 126 -9.89 -8.37 8.52
N ALA A 127 -9.98 -9.18 7.47
CA ALA A 127 -11.21 -9.41 6.74
C ALA A 127 -12.31 -9.97 7.67
N LYS A 128 -11.96 -10.95 8.49
CA LYS A 128 -12.88 -11.53 9.47
C LYS A 128 -13.37 -10.51 10.49
N ARG A 129 -12.47 -9.72 11.05
CA ARG A 129 -12.80 -8.70 12.06
C ARG A 129 -13.69 -7.60 11.48
N ARG A 130 -13.45 -7.20 10.25
CA ARG A 130 -14.23 -6.18 9.54
C ARG A 130 -15.52 -6.70 8.94
N GLY A 131 -15.73 -8.01 8.91
CA GLY A 131 -16.89 -8.61 8.25
C GLY A 131 -16.89 -8.43 6.73
N ILE A 132 -15.74 -8.26 6.12
CA ILE A 132 -15.57 -8.13 4.67
C ILE A 132 -15.11 -9.46 4.06
N GLN A 133 -15.47 -9.68 2.81
CA GLN A 133 -15.00 -10.83 2.07
C GLN A 133 -13.79 -10.46 1.22
N LEU A 134 -12.73 -11.28 1.30
CA LEU A 134 -11.64 -11.22 0.34
C LEU A 134 -12.15 -11.61 -1.06
N PRO A 135 -11.48 -11.18 -2.12
CA PRO A 135 -11.87 -11.58 -3.48
C PRO A 135 -12.03 -13.09 -3.59
N GLN A 136 -13.05 -13.52 -4.33
CA GLN A 136 -13.29 -14.95 -4.54
C GLN A 136 -12.19 -15.54 -5.42
N ARG A 137 -11.64 -16.69 -5.04
CA ARG A 137 -10.70 -17.40 -5.91
C ARG A 137 -11.42 -17.85 -7.18
N ASN A 138 -10.74 -17.71 -8.30
CA ASN A 138 -11.19 -18.30 -9.53
C ASN A 138 -11.01 -19.82 -9.48
N GLY A 139 -12.00 -20.52 -9.92
CA GLY A 139 -11.96 -21.98 -9.98
C GLY A 139 -11.00 -22.53 -11.03
#